data_42a7c1ee776097fb27b23882e8aa661d
#
_entry.id   42a7c1ee776097fb27b23882e8aa661d
#
_cell.length_a   1.000
_cell.length_b   1.000
_cell.length_c   1.000
_cell.angle_alpha   90.00
_cell.angle_beta   90.00
_cell.angle_gamma   90.00
#
_symmetry.space_group_name_H-M   'P 1'
#
loop_
_entity.id
_entity.type
_entity.pdbx_description
1 polymer ?
#
loop_
_entity_poly.entity_id
_entity_poly.type
_entity_poly.pdbx_seq_one_letter_code
_entity_poly.pdbx_strand_id
1 'polypeptide(L)'
;MPSRTSFAVAFALAAVALVSGCGRQVAVPPPDAQVPACGRVTIPSTVSGAGLRPTTEPGTAAWGEPPITYRCGVGRPAALEPTSKLLDVGGIGWLPIEGTGGTGFIAVTWPAESEPVYVEVLVPEEYAAPADVLIDISAALAAAAQ
;
A
#
# COMPACT_ATOMS: atom_id res chain seq x y z
N MET A 1 -32.94 -55.16 -45.72
CA MET A 1 -32.09 -54.00 -45.99
C MET A 1 -31.87 -53.24 -44.64
N PRO A 2 -30.70 -53.27 -44.06
CA PRO A 2 -30.55 -52.67 -42.77
C PRO A 2 -30.31 -51.16 -42.90
N SER A 3 -31.13 -50.39 -42.19
CA SER A 3 -31.04 -48.96 -42.02
C SER A 3 -29.89 -48.60 -41.14
N ARG A 4 -28.96 -47.78 -41.62
CA ARG A 4 -27.84 -47.28 -40.86
C ARG A 4 -28.26 -46.00 -40.09
N THR A 5 -28.44 -46.11 -38.80
CA THR A 5 -28.69 -44.98 -37.91
C THR A 5 -27.36 -44.37 -37.53
N SER A 6 -27.05 -43.21 -38.07
CA SER A 6 -25.86 -42.40 -37.69
C SER A 6 -26.16 -41.65 -36.39
N PHE A 7 -25.48 -42.04 -35.29
CA PHE A 7 -25.48 -41.25 -34.07
C PHE A 7 -24.45 -40.11 -34.21
N ALA A 8 -24.97 -38.90 -34.35
CA ALA A 8 -24.14 -37.70 -34.24
C ALA A 8 -23.95 -37.36 -32.76
N VAL A 9 -22.73 -37.60 -32.27
CA VAL A 9 -22.31 -37.16 -30.93
C VAL A 9 -21.94 -35.67 -31.01
N ALA A 10 -22.84 -34.83 -30.49
CA ALA A 10 -22.57 -33.41 -30.33
C ALA A 10 -21.66 -33.21 -29.11
N PHE A 11 -20.37 -32.89 -29.35
CA PHE A 11 -19.45 -32.43 -28.34
C PHE A 11 -19.79 -30.97 -28.00
N ALA A 12 -20.45 -30.74 -26.86
CA ALA A 12 -20.63 -29.43 -26.33
C ALA A 12 -19.31 -28.99 -25.62
N LEU A 13 -18.52 -28.14 -26.30
CA LEU A 13 -17.39 -27.44 -25.64
C LEU A 13 -17.96 -26.40 -24.69
N ALA A 14 -17.94 -26.72 -23.40
CA ALA A 14 -18.14 -25.73 -22.34
C ALA A 14 -16.91 -24.81 -22.27
N ALA A 15 -17.02 -23.63 -22.87
CA ALA A 15 -16.02 -22.56 -22.67
C ALA A 15 -16.12 -22.05 -21.24
N VAL A 16 -15.23 -22.50 -20.38
CA VAL A 16 -15.03 -21.91 -19.05
C VAL A 16 -14.37 -20.56 -19.26
N ALA A 17 -15.16 -19.49 -19.24
CA ALA A 17 -14.65 -18.13 -19.17
C ALA A 17 -13.98 -17.94 -17.81
N LEU A 18 -12.65 -18.03 -17.78
CA LEU A 18 -11.83 -17.55 -16.66
C LEU A 18 -12.00 -16.04 -16.59
N VAL A 19 -12.93 -15.58 -15.76
CA VAL A 19 -13.01 -14.18 -15.37
C VAL A 19 -11.79 -13.94 -14.48
N SER A 20 -10.66 -13.61 -15.10
CA SER A 20 -9.52 -13.01 -14.43
C SER A 20 -9.98 -11.65 -13.93
N GLY A 21 -10.41 -11.60 -12.67
CA GLY A 21 -10.65 -10.35 -11.96
C GLY A 21 -9.32 -9.62 -11.83
N CYS A 22 -8.89 -8.90 -12.87
CA CYS A 22 -7.83 -7.92 -12.78
C CYS A 22 -8.30 -6.84 -11.82
N GLY A 23 -7.95 -6.96 -10.54
CA GLY A 23 -8.13 -5.90 -9.57
C GLY A 23 -7.48 -4.65 -10.17
N ARG A 24 -8.26 -3.56 -10.30
CA ARG A 24 -7.78 -2.30 -10.87
C ARG A 24 -6.60 -1.83 -10.03
N GLN A 25 -5.44 -1.65 -10.64
CA GLN A 25 -4.26 -1.12 -9.96
C GLN A 25 -4.53 0.30 -9.45
N VAL A 26 -3.99 0.59 -8.26
CA VAL A 26 -4.03 1.93 -7.70
C VAL A 26 -2.84 2.70 -8.26
N ALA A 27 -3.11 3.84 -8.89
CA ALA A 27 -2.06 4.74 -9.33
C ALA A 27 -1.51 5.50 -8.12
N VAL A 28 -0.32 5.09 -7.68
CA VAL A 28 0.44 5.79 -6.64
C VAL A 28 1.67 6.38 -7.31
N PRO A 29 1.97 7.68 -7.12
CA PRO A 29 3.19 8.27 -7.68
C PRO A 29 4.44 7.50 -7.23
N PRO A 30 5.48 7.39 -8.07
CA PRO A 30 6.72 6.74 -7.66
C PRO A 30 7.38 7.48 -6.49
N PRO A 31 8.16 6.80 -5.64
CA PRO A 31 9.01 7.46 -4.66
C PRO A 31 10.14 8.24 -5.36
N ASP A 32 10.71 9.24 -4.68
CA ASP A 32 11.77 10.09 -5.24
C ASP A 32 13.10 9.34 -5.41
N ALA A 33 13.32 8.30 -4.58
CA ALA A 33 14.51 7.45 -4.65
C ALA A 33 14.19 5.99 -4.30
N GLN A 34 14.93 5.08 -4.93
CA GLN A 34 14.96 3.66 -4.53
C GLN A 34 15.97 3.48 -3.42
N VAL A 35 15.50 3.28 -2.19
CA VAL A 35 16.35 3.17 -1.00
C VAL A 35 16.39 1.71 -0.53
N PRO A 36 17.58 1.12 -0.27
CA PRO A 36 17.69 -0.28 0.16
C PRO A 36 16.87 -0.63 1.40
N ALA A 37 16.71 0.31 2.34
CA ALA A 37 15.88 0.12 3.52
C ALA A 37 14.42 -0.16 3.17
N CYS A 38 13.88 0.48 2.13
CA CYS A 38 12.51 0.27 1.67
C CYS A 38 12.28 -1.17 1.18
N GLY A 39 13.31 -1.79 0.57
CA GLY A 39 13.24 -3.18 0.10
C GLY A 39 13.17 -4.23 1.22
N ARG A 40 13.48 -3.86 2.45
CA ARG A 40 13.35 -4.75 3.62
C ARG A 40 11.98 -4.70 4.28
N VAL A 41 11.15 -3.73 3.94
CA VAL A 41 9.81 -3.59 4.53
C VAL A 41 8.89 -4.66 3.95
N THR A 42 8.39 -5.52 4.81
CA THR A 42 7.32 -6.45 4.45
C THR A 42 5.99 -5.71 4.47
N ILE A 43 5.41 -5.51 3.30
CA ILE A 43 4.14 -4.80 3.16
C ILE A 43 3.02 -5.62 3.79
N PRO A 44 2.24 -5.07 4.76
CA PRO A 44 1.13 -5.79 5.38
C PRO A 44 0.03 -6.14 4.36
N SER A 45 -0.57 -7.31 4.51
CA SER A 45 -1.71 -7.72 3.68
C SER A 45 -2.99 -6.95 3.99
N THR A 46 -3.06 -6.37 5.19
CA THR A 46 -4.16 -5.50 5.64
C THR A 46 -3.60 -4.34 6.45
N VAL A 47 -4.25 -3.18 6.36
CA VAL A 47 -3.98 -2.00 7.19
C VAL A 47 -5.31 -1.45 7.66
N SER A 48 -5.49 -1.34 8.97
CA SER A 48 -6.77 -0.93 9.58
C SER A 48 -7.98 -1.71 9.02
N GLY A 49 -7.79 -3.00 8.76
CA GLY A 49 -8.81 -3.89 8.19
C GLY A 49 -9.00 -3.77 6.67
N ALA A 50 -8.37 -2.79 6.01
CA ALA A 50 -8.43 -2.63 4.57
C ALA A 50 -7.42 -3.56 3.87
N GLY A 51 -7.86 -4.29 2.84
CA GLY A 51 -7.06 -5.26 2.11
C GLY A 51 -6.06 -4.61 1.14
N LEU A 52 -4.89 -5.24 0.98
CA LEU A 52 -3.84 -4.83 0.03
C LEU A 52 -4.35 -4.87 -1.41
N ARG A 53 -3.98 -3.87 -2.18
CA ARG A 53 -4.31 -3.72 -3.61
C ARG A 53 -3.03 -3.57 -4.44
N PRO A 54 -3.02 -4.04 -5.69
CA PRO A 54 -1.89 -3.83 -6.58
C PRO A 54 -1.69 -2.34 -6.88
N THR A 55 -0.44 -1.91 -6.98
CA THR A 55 -0.05 -0.54 -7.36
C THR A 55 0.73 -0.55 -8.67
N THR A 56 0.90 0.63 -9.29
CA THR A 56 1.61 0.78 -10.57
C THR A 56 3.11 0.84 -10.41
N GLU A 57 3.62 1.33 -9.26
CA GLU A 57 5.02 1.67 -9.08
C GLU A 57 5.69 0.84 -7.99
N PRO A 58 6.96 0.42 -8.16
CA PRO A 58 7.73 -0.23 -7.10
C PRO A 58 7.98 0.74 -5.94
N GLY A 59 8.10 0.20 -4.72
CA GLY A 59 8.27 1.01 -3.51
C GLY A 59 6.98 1.68 -3.03
N THR A 60 5.84 1.29 -3.60
CA THR A 60 4.51 1.77 -3.23
C THR A 60 3.61 0.64 -2.78
N ALA A 61 2.59 0.97 -2.01
CA ALA A 61 1.50 0.07 -1.64
C ALA A 61 0.19 0.83 -1.49
N ALA A 62 -0.93 0.11 -1.55
CA ALA A 62 -2.25 0.69 -1.34
C ALA A 62 -3.19 -0.32 -0.69
N TRP A 63 -4.14 0.14 0.11
CA TRP A 63 -5.14 -0.68 0.78
C TRP A 63 -6.51 -0.01 0.72
N GLY A 64 -7.54 -0.82 0.53
CA GLY A 64 -8.93 -0.38 0.62
C GLY A 64 -9.44 0.50 -0.52
N GLU A 65 -10.66 1.04 -0.32
CA GLU A 65 -11.34 1.94 -1.26
C GLU A 65 -12.19 2.93 -0.44
N PRO A 66 -11.91 4.25 -0.49
CA PRO A 66 -10.78 4.87 -1.19
C PRO A 66 -9.43 4.39 -0.65
N PRO A 67 -8.36 4.42 -1.47
CA PRO A 67 -7.12 3.77 -1.08
C PRO A 67 -6.31 4.58 -0.06
N ILE A 68 -5.91 3.93 1.04
CA ILE A 68 -4.75 4.35 1.82
C ILE A 68 -3.53 4.08 0.94
N THR A 69 -2.62 5.02 0.78
CA THR A 69 -1.43 4.84 -0.05
C THR A 69 -0.14 4.99 0.75
N TYR A 70 0.89 4.28 0.30
CA TYR A 70 2.21 4.24 0.93
C TYR A 70 3.27 4.45 -0.13
N ARG A 71 4.28 5.27 0.18
CA ARG A 71 5.49 5.46 -0.63
C ARG A 71 6.71 5.48 0.27
N CYS A 72 7.70 4.66 -0.03
CA CYS A 72 8.96 4.63 0.71
C CYS A 72 10.09 5.21 -0.14
N GLY A 73 10.86 6.13 0.42
CA GLY A 73 11.92 6.85 -0.30
C GLY A 73 11.46 8.18 -0.89
N VAL A 74 10.53 8.85 -0.22
CA VAL A 74 10.16 10.24 -0.56
C VAL A 74 11.21 11.21 -0.05
N GLY A 75 11.25 12.42 -0.62
CA GLY A 75 12.16 13.47 -0.19
C GLY A 75 11.85 13.98 1.23
N ARG A 76 12.84 14.64 1.83
CA ARG A 76 12.63 15.30 3.13
C ARG A 76 11.48 16.30 3.03
N PRO A 77 10.45 16.18 3.89
CA PRO A 77 9.31 17.09 3.83
C PRO A 77 9.73 18.53 4.16
N ALA A 78 9.28 19.48 3.35
CA ALA A 78 9.59 20.90 3.55
C ALA A 78 9.02 21.44 4.88
N ALA A 79 7.92 20.85 5.35
CA ALA A 79 7.28 21.21 6.61
C ALA A 79 8.02 20.66 7.86
N LEU A 80 9.05 19.83 7.70
CA LEU A 80 9.80 19.27 8.82
C LEU A 80 10.80 20.29 9.35
N GLU A 81 10.54 20.80 10.55
CA GLU A 81 11.38 21.71 11.30
C GLU A 81 11.89 21.06 12.58
N PRO A 82 12.98 21.60 13.22
CA PRO A 82 13.49 21.08 14.49
C PRO A 82 12.47 21.10 15.63
N THR A 83 11.46 21.96 15.53
CA THR A 83 10.38 22.12 16.51
C THR A 83 9.08 21.44 16.12
N SER A 84 9.07 20.70 15.01
CA SER A 84 7.88 19.98 14.57
C SER A 84 7.41 19.00 15.63
N LYS A 85 6.10 19.02 15.88
CA LYS A 85 5.46 18.04 16.77
C LYS A 85 5.20 16.77 15.99
N LEU A 86 5.82 15.69 16.40
CA LEU A 86 5.65 14.38 15.80
C LEU A 86 4.63 13.56 16.60
N LEU A 87 3.87 12.75 15.90
CA LEU A 87 3.06 11.70 16.48
C LEU A 87 3.93 10.44 16.61
N ASP A 88 4.18 9.98 17.82
CA ASP A 88 4.88 8.70 18.04
C ASP A 88 3.90 7.54 17.93
N VAL A 89 4.17 6.63 16.99
CA VAL A 89 3.40 5.39 16.83
C VAL A 89 4.38 4.23 16.70
N GLY A 90 4.41 3.36 17.69
CA GLY A 90 5.30 2.20 17.68
C GLY A 90 6.79 2.54 17.66
N GLY A 91 7.19 3.68 18.22
CA GLY A 91 8.58 4.16 18.23
C GLY A 91 9.00 4.88 16.95
N ILE A 92 8.07 5.14 16.04
CA ILE A 92 8.31 5.91 14.81
C ILE A 92 7.63 7.26 14.94
N GLY A 93 8.41 8.33 14.73
CA GLY A 93 7.92 9.70 14.71
C GLY A 93 7.30 10.03 13.35
N TRP A 94 6.02 10.34 13.35
CA TRP A 94 5.27 10.72 12.17
C TRP A 94 4.95 12.22 12.18
N LEU A 95 5.25 12.88 11.07
CA LEU A 95 4.85 14.27 10.84
C LEU A 95 3.50 14.27 10.13
N PRO A 96 2.41 14.74 10.78
CA PRO A 96 1.13 14.90 10.11
C PRO A 96 1.15 16.12 9.19
N ILE A 97 0.57 15.97 8.01
CA ILE A 97 0.39 17.04 7.02
C ILE A 97 -1.06 17.02 6.57
N GLU A 98 -1.81 18.04 6.98
CA GLU A 98 -3.20 18.19 6.58
C GLU A 98 -3.28 18.48 5.07
N GLY A 99 -4.16 17.77 4.40
CA GLY A 99 -4.41 17.90 2.97
C GLY A 99 -5.89 17.95 2.64
N THR A 100 -6.20 18.28 1.40
CA THR A 100 -7.57 18.20 0.90
C THR A 100 -7.97 16.74 0.71
N GLY A 101 -9.03 16.29 1.40
CA GLY A 101 -9.57 14.93 1.28
C GLY A 101 -8.85 13.88 2.13
N GLY A 102 -8.00 14.30 3.08
CA GLY A 102 -7.35 13.38 4.01
C GLY A 102 -6.11 13.95 4.68
N THR A 103 -5.43 13.11 5.43
CA THR A 103 -4.18 13.47 6.13
C THR A 103 -3.02 12.68 5.57
N GLY A 104 -1.93 13.36 5.24
CA GLY A 104 -0.63 12.77 4.96
C GLY A 104 0.15 12.58 6.25
N PHE A 105 0.87 11.48 6.37
CA PHE A 105 1.81 11.23 7.45
C PHE A 105 3.15 10.86 6.87
N ILE A 106 4.22 11.50 7.36
CA ILE A 106 5.57 11.17 6.92
C ILE A 106 6.38 10.66 8.11
N ALA A 107 6.85 9.41 8.03
CA ALA A 107 7.81 8.88 8.99
C ALA A 107 9.13 9.62 8.82
N VAL A 108 9.63 10.21 9.90
CA VAL A 108 10.83 11.07 9.88
C VAL A 108 11.96 10.57 10.78
N THR A 109 11.71 9.51 11.57
CA THR A 109 12.70 8.92 12.48
C THR A 109 13.06 7.46 12.16
N TRP A 110 12.73 7.00 10.96
CA TRP A 110 13.01 5.63 10.54
C TRP A 110 14.05 5.59 9.41
N PRO A 111 14.97 4.60 9.40
CA PRO A 111 15.41 3.77 10.53
C PRO A 111 16.17 4.60 11.59
N ALA A 112 16.04 4.22 12.87
CA ALA A 112 16.52 5.06 13.98
C ALA A 112 18.05 5.23 14.05
N GLU A 113 18.83 4.31 13.48
CA GLU A 113 20.31 4.26 13.61
C GLU A 113 21.06 4.70 12.35
N SER A 114 20.36 5.26 11.36
CA SER A 114 20.95 5.70 10.11
C SER A 114 20.36 7.02 9.65
N GLU A 115 20.83 7.54 8.49
CA GLU A 115 20.13 8.67 7.88
C GLU A 115 18.65 8.35 7.67
N PRO A 116 17.74 9.27 8.04
CA PRO A 116 16.31 9.03 7.93
C PRO A 116 15.90 8.73 6.49
N VAL A 117 15.13 7.67 6.33
CA VAL A 117 14.40 7.37 5.10
C VAL A 117 12.96 7.81 5.32
N TYR A 118 12.49 8.72 4.49
CA TYR A 118 11.14 9.24 4.64
C TYR A 118 10.14 8.30 3.98
N VAL A 119 9.08 7.99 4.72
CA VAL A 119 7.98 7.14 4.25
C VAL A 119 6.70 7.94 4.34
N GLU A 120 6.01 8.09 3.24
CA GLU A 120 4.73 8.80 3.18
C GLU A 120 3.56 7.82 3.20
N VAL A 121 2.56 8.15 4.02
CA VAL A 121 1.27 7.46 4.07
C VAL A 121 0.18 8.51 3.92
N LEU A 122 -0.68 8.36 2.89
CA LEU A 122 -1.86 9.20 2.72
C LEU A 122 -3.10 8.43 3.18
N VAL A 123 -3.82 9.00 4.11
CA VAL A 123 -5.03 8.41 4.69
C VAL A 123 -6.23 9.27 4.30
N PRO A 124 -7.15 8.74 3.46
CA PRO A 124 -8.37 9.43 3.10
C PRO A 124 -9.25 9.77 4.31
N GLU A 125 -10.04 10.83 4.20
CA GLU A 125 -10.91 11.31 5.29
C GLU A 125 -12.02 10.32 5.70
N GLU A 126 -12.32 9.34 4.85
CA GLU A 126 -13.25 8.27 5.15
C GLU A 126 -12.78 7.33 6.27
N TYR A 127 -11.48 7.33 6.55
CA TYR A 127 -10.91 6.57 7.67
C TYR A 127 -10.94 7.43 8.93
N ALA A 128 -11.94 7.22 9.78
CA ALA A 128 -12.24 8.05 10.95
C ALA A 128 -11.13 8.15 12.00
N ALA A 129 -10.22 7.18 12.02
CA ALA A 129 -9.07 7.13 12.93
C ALA A 129 -7.76 6.98 12.14
N PRO A 130 -7.28 8.05 11.47
CA PRO A 130 -6.10 7.95 10.61
C PRO A 130 -4.84 7.48 11.34
N ALA A 131 -4.72 7.73 12.65
CA ALA A 131 -3.60 7.23 13.44
C ALA A 131 -3.58 5.70 13.58
N ASP A 132 -4.74 5.04 13.54
CA ASP A 132 -4.82 3.58 13.62
C ASP A 132 -4.18 2.91 12.39
N VAL A 133 -4.25 3.56 11.23
CA VAL A 133 -3.56 3.14 10.01
C VAL A 133 -2.05 3.04 10.22
N LEU A 134 -1.49 3.96 11.02
CA LEU A 134 -0.05 4.00 11.27
C LEU A 134 0.44 2.87 12.18
N ILE A 135 -0.43 2.26 12.97
CA ILE A 135 -0.06 1.14 13.87
C ILE A 135 0.50 -0.03 13.06
N ASP A 136 -0.23 -0.47 12.05
CA ASP A 136 0.16 -1.61 11.22
C ASP A 136 1.42 -1.30 10.39
N ILE A 137 1.50 -0.09 9.85
CA ILE A 137 2.66 0.36 9.05
C ILE A 137 3.89 0.55 9.92
N SER A 138 3.75 1.16 11.11
CA SER A 138 4.86 1.32 12.05
C SER A 138 5.43 -0.02 12.49
N ALA A 139 4.58 -1.03 12.72
CA ALA A 139 5.03 -2.38 13.05
C ALA A 139 5.88 -2.99 11.93
N ALA A 140 5.45 -2.81 10.67
CA ALA A 140 6.21 -3.28 9.50
C ALA A 140 7.55 -2.56 9.32
N LEU A 141 7.59 -1.24 9.54
CA LEU A 141 8.81 -0.44 9.50
C LEU A 141 9.77 -0.82 10.64
N ALA A 142 9.28 -0.98 11.86
CA ALA A 142 10.08 -1.40 13.01
C ALA A 142 10.72 -2.78 12.81
N ALA A 143 9.97 -3.72 12.21
CA ALA A 143 10.51 -5.04 11.87
C ALA A 143 11.63 -4.97 10.81
N ALA A 144 11.55 -4.05 9.88
CA ALA A 144 12.55 -3.85 8.82
C ALA A 144 13.83 -3.12 9.30
N ALA A 145 13.80 -2.49 10.46
CA ALA A 145 14.93 -1.78 11.05
C ALA A 145 15.89 -2.67 11.86
N GLN A 146 15.51 -3.95 12.07
CA GLN A 146 16.33 -4.96 12.80
C GLN A 146 17.33 -5.69 11.85
#